data_19105c0f4df8994b77f16b113fd09a5b
#
_entry.id   19105c0f4df8994b77f16b113fd09a5b
#
_cell.length_a   1.000
_cell.length_b   1.000
_cell.length_c   1.000
_cell.angle_alpha   90.00
_cell.angle_beta   90.00
_cell.angle_gamma   90.00
#
_symmetry.space_group_name_H-M   'P 1'
#
loop_
_entity.id
_entity.type
_entity.pdbx_description
1 polymer ?
#
loop_
_entity_poly.entity_id
_entity_poly.type
_entity_poly.pdbx_seq_one_letter_code
_entity_poly.pdbx_strand_id
1 'polypeptide(L)'
;MSWDNFNESGDLKAQVEAYHSFTGYYPESVHADRIYRTRSNRPWCHEKGIRISGPPLGRPPVNVSKEKKKQALEDDRIRNAIEGKFGEGKRRFGLNRIMAKLDNTSQTTIAITFLVMNLSTWWRRVFYVFLCRADQTMPVFGLNIICAYISLKIRQEKLIFNSV
;
A
#
# COMPACT_ATOMS: atom_id res chain seq x y z
N MET A 1 0.43 11.79 13.90
CA MET A 1 0.79 12.73 12.81
C MET A 1 1.56 13.87 13.43
N SER A 2 2.60 14.38 12.78
CA SER A 2 3.28 15.60 13.19
C SER A 2 2.96 16.70 12.19
N TRP A 3 2.75 17.93 12.71
CA TRP A 3 2.46 19.13 11.94
C TRP A 3 3.67 20.06 11.87
N ASP A 4 4.70 19.73 12.65
CA ASP A 4 5.95 20.47 12.69
C ASP A 4 6.90 19.96 11.60
N ASN A 5 7.82 20.83 11.17
CA ASN A 5 8.85 20.45 10.21
C ASN A 5 9.87 19.52 10.91
N PHE A 6 9.84 18.23 10.61
CA PHE A 6 10.71 17.24 11.21
C PHE A 6 11.30 16.27 10.17
N ASN A 7 12.34 15.56 10.56
CA ASN A 7 12.96 14.56 9.70
C ASN A 7 12.25 13.21 9.81
N GLU A 8 11.39 12.91 8.83
CA GLU A 8 10.60 11.68 8.77
C GLU A 8 11.42 10.39 8.79
N SER A 9 12.71 10.45 8.44
CA SER A 9 13.56 9.26 8.36
C SER A 9 13.73 8.54 9.71
N GLY A 10 13.54 9.24 10.82
CA GLY A 10 13.61 8.69 12.18
C GLY A 10 12.40 7.84 12.56
N ASP A 11 11.25 8.06 11.94
CA ASP A 11 9.97 7.48 12.35
C ASP A 11 9.82 6.00 12.00
N LEU A 12 10.65 5.47 11.10
CA LEU A 12 10.54 4.08 10.63
C LEU A 12 10.52 3.09 11.79
N LYS A 13 11.43 3.25 12.75
CA LYS A 13 11.55 2.34 13.90
C LYS A 13 10.28 2.37 14.74
N ALA A 14 9.79 3.57 15.07
CA ALA A 14 8.58 3.73 15.87
C ALA A 14 7.34 3.13 15.17
N GLN A 15 7.23 3.30 13.85
CA GLN A 15 6.13 2.73 13.08
C GLN A 15 6.18 1.21 13.01
N VAL A 16 7.36 0.62 12.83
CA VAL A 16 7.53 -0.84 12.83
C VAL A 16 7.27 -1.44 14.22
N GLU A 17 7.70 -0.79 15.30
CA GLU A 17 7.38 -1.21 16.65
C GLU A 17 5.89 -1.09 16.98
N ALA A 18 5.22 -0.04 16.50
CA ALA A 18 3.77 0.10 16.61
C ALA A 18 3.04 -1.02 15.84
N TYR A 19 3.52 -1.37 14.65
CA TYR A 19 3.00 -2.51 13.89
C TYR A 19 3.17 -3.82 14.68
N HIS A 20 4.36 -4.06 15.22
CA HIS A 20 4.63 -5.25 16.04
C HIS A 20 3.71 -5.30 17.29
N SER A 21 3.50 -4.19 17.96
CA SER A 21 2.59 -4.10 19.12
C SER A 21 1.15 -4.44 18.76
N PHE A 22 0.72 -4.08 17.56
CA PHE A 22 -0.64 -4.33 17.08
C PHE A 22 -0.84 -5.75 16.57
N THR A 23 0.13 -6.31 15.84
CA THR A 23 -0.01 -7.61 15.15
C THR A 23 0.62 -8.78 15.92
N GLY A 24 1.58 -8.50 16.83
CA GLY A 24 2.34 -9.50 17.56
C GLY A 24 3.57 -10.04 16.83
N TYR A 25 3.84 -9.61 15.59
CA TYR A 25 4.99 -10.03 14.80
C TYR A 25 5.58 -8.88 13.97
N TYR A 26 6.87 -9.01 13.62
CA TYR A 26 7.52 -8.05 12.73
C TYR A 26 7.13 -8.29 11.27
N PRO A 27 7.04 -7.24 10.43
CA PRO A 27 6.76 -7.39 9.02
C PRO A 27 7.95 -8.05 8.31
N GLU A 28 7.68 -8.93 7.34
CA GLU A 28 8.71 -9.58 6.52
C GLU A 28 9.47 -8.56 5.64
N SER A 29 8.74 -7.59 5.12
CA SER A 29 9.32 -6.53 4.28
C SER A 29 8.65 -5.17 4.52
N VAL A 30 9.46 -4.12 4.38
CA VAL A 30 9.01 -2.73 4.46
C VAL A 30 9.28 -2.05 3.12
N HIS A 31 8.23 -1.52 2.51
CA HIS A 31 8.27 -0.77 1.25
C HIS A 31 8.15 0.73 1.55
N ALA A 32 9.30 1.36 1.76
CA ALA A 32 9.40 2.77 2.11
C ALA A 32 10.22 3.55 1.08
N ASP A 33 10.04 4.87 1.07
CA ASP A 33 10.81 5.76 0.21
C ASP A 33 12.29 5.81 0.61
N ARG A 34 13.14 6.33 -0.30
CA ARG A 34 14.60 6.41 -0.10
C ARG A 34 14.99 7.15 1.18
N ILE A 35 14.20 8.11 1.62
CA ILE A 35 14.44 8.90 2.82
C ILE A 35 14.56 8.03 4.09
N TYR A 36 13.80 6.94 4.16
CA TYR A 36 13.79 6.01 5.31
C TYR A 36 14.97 5.02 5.30
N ARG A 37 15.74 4.94 4.21
CA ARG A 37 16.86 3.98 4.05
C ARG A 37 18.17 4.54 4.58
N THR A 38 18.13 5.09 5.80
CA THR A 38 19.29 5.66 6.48
C THR A 38 20.28 4.59 6.93
N ARG A 39 21.50 5.04 7.25
CA ARG A 39 22.54 4.15 7.83
C ARG A 39 22.13 3.56 9.17
N SER A 40 21.24 4.20 9.92
CA SER A 40 20.74 3.72 11.21
C SER A 40 19.58 2.74 11.07
N ASN A 41 18.68 2.93 10.10
CA ASN A 41 17.50 2.09 9.94
C ASN A 41 17.82 0.72 9.30
N ARG A 42 18.79 0.68 8.39
CA ARG A 42 19.14 -0.56 7.68
C ARG A 42 19.67 -1.69 8.59
N PRO A 43 20.70 -1.47 9.44
CA PRO A 43 21.18 -2.51 10.34
C PRO A 43 20.12 -2.90 11.34
N TRP A 44 19.33 -1.96 11.85
CA TRP A 44 18.25 -2.25 12.77
C TRP A 44 17.17 -3.15 12.14
N CYS A 45 16.74 -2.88 10.92
CA CYS A 45 15.81 -3.76 10.21
C CYS A 45 16.42 -5.14 9.93
N HIS A 46 17.69 -5.19 9.56
CA HIS A 46 18.38 -6.46 9.34
C HIS A 46 18.46 -7.31 10.61
N GLU A 47 18.75 -6.70 11.76
CA GLU A 47 18.74 -7.34 13.07
C GLU A 47 17.38 -7.95 13.42
N LYS A 48 16.29 -7.28 13.06
CA LYS A 48 14.92 -7.74 13.25
C LYS A 48 14.43 -8.71 12.15
N GLY A 49 15.27 -9.08 11.19
CA GLY A 49 14.89 -9.92 10.06
C GLY A 49 14.00 -9.25 9.02
N ILE A 50 13.89 -7.92 9.06
CA ILE A 50 13.02 -7.14 8.18
C ILE A 50 13.76 -6.74 6.91
N ARG A 51 13.22 -7.04 5.75
CA ARG A 51 13.76 -6.61 4.45
C ARG A 51 13.25 -5.21 4.10
N ILE A 52 14.16 -4.28 3.88
CA ILE A 52 13.81 -2.95 3.32
C ILE A 52 13.92 -3.01 1.80
N SER A 53 12.82 -2.71 1.09
CA SER A 53 12.77 -2.67 -0.37
C SER A 53 13.56 -1.49 -0.95
N GLY A 54 13.92 -1.61 -2.22
CA GLY A 54 14.53 -0.53 -3.01
C GLY A 54 15.95 -0.85 -3.47
N PRO A 55 16.55 0.02 -4.31
CA PRO A 55 17.84 -0.24 -4.95
C PRO A 55 18.99 -0.37 -3.93
N PRO A 56 19.99 -1.20 -4.19
CA PRO A 56 21.18 -1.28 -3.35
C PRO A 56 21.90 0.07 -3.25
N LEU A 57 22.63 0.29 -2.16
CA LEU A 57 23.48 1.47 -2.03
C LEU A 57 24.73 1.32 -2.90
N GLY A 58 25.15 2.42 -3.51
CA GLY A 58 26.34 2.48 -4.34
C GLY A 58 26.08 2.11 -5.80
N ARG A 59 27.15 1.81 -6.53
CA ARG A 59 27.07 1.43 -7.94
C ARG A 59 26.40 0.06 -8.07
N PRO A 60 25.35 -0.08 -8.89
CA PRO A 60 24.70 -1.36 -9.06
C PRO A 60 25.69 -2.39 -9.64
N PRO A 61 25.64 -3.66 -9.19
CA PRO A 61 26.50 -4.70 -9.75
C PRO A 61 26.13 -4.95 -11.21
N VAL A 62 27.13 -5.21 -12.05
CA VAL A 62 26.96 -5.44 -13.49
C VAL A 62 26.06 -6.67 -13.74
N ASN A 63 26.23 -7.71 -12.94
CA ASN A 63 25.46 -8.96 -13.02
C ASN A 63 24.50 -9.09 -11.85
N VAL A 64 23.23 -8.70 -12.04
CA VAL A 64 22.16 -8.94 -11.07
C VAL A 64 21.44 -10.23 -11.42
N SER A 65 21.27 -11.15 -10.47
CA SER A 65 20.53 -12.40 -10.68
C SER A 65 19.10 -12.13 -11.13
N LYS A 66 18.53 -13.04 -11.90
CA LYS A 66 17.14 -12.93 -12.40
C LYS A 66 16.13 -12.81 -11.25
N GLU A 67 16.39 -13.50 -10.14
CA GLU A 67 15.56 -13.49 -8.93
C GLU A 67 15.54 -12.12 -8.26
N LYS A 68 16.71 -11.48 -8.10
CA LYS A 68 16.79 -10.10 -7.56
C LYS A 68 16.10 -9.08 -8.44
N LYS A 69 16.15 -9.26 -9.78
CA LYS A 69 15.40 -8.40 -10.70
C LYS A 69 13.90 -8.59 -10.55
N LYS A 70 13.43 -9.84 -10.42
CA LYS A 70 12.02 -10.15 -10.20
C LYS A 70 11.52 -9.54 -8.88
N GLN A 71 12.30 -9.68 -7.82
CA GLN A 71 11.99 -9.10 -6.51
C GLN A 71 11.91 -7.58 -6.56
N ALA A 72 12.84 -6.92 -7.23
CA ALA A 72 12.80 -5.45 -7.40
C ALA A 72 11.58 -4.98 -8.18
N LEU A 73 11.17 -5.71 -9.21
CA LEU A 73 9.95 -5.43 -9.97
C LEU A 73 8.69 -5.56 -9.10
N GLU A 74 8.63 -6.58 -8.24
CA GLU A 74 7.50 -6.77 -7.33
C GLU A 74 7.46 -5.66 -6.27
N ASP A 75 8.60 -5.29 -5.71
CA ASP A 75 8.72 -4.17 -4.76
C ASP A 75 8.23 -2.85 -5.39
N ASP A 76 8.62 -2.56 -6.62
CA ASP A 76 8.17 -1.37 -7.36
C ASP A 76 6.66 -1.41 -7.63
N ARG A 77 6.12 -2.59 -7.94
CA ARG A 77 4.68 -2.78 -8.16
C ARG A 77 3.87 -2.48 -6.89
N ILE A 78 4.32 -2.98 -5.74
CA ILE A 78 3.69 -2.71 -4.43
C ILE A 78 3.72 -1.20 -4.15
N ARG A 79 4.87 -0.55 -4.32
CA ARG A 79 5.01 0.89 -4.10
C ARG A 79 4.09 1.70 -5.01
N ASN A 80 4.06 1.40 -6.30
CA ASN A 80 3.18 2.08 -7.27
C ASN A 80 1.70 1.91 -6.92
N ALA A 81 1.31 0.76 -6.38
CA ALA A 81 -0.07 0.53 -5.94
C ALA A 81 -0.44 1.41 -4.73
N ILE A 82 0.46 1.56 -3.76
CA ILE A 82 0.28 2.44 -2.60
C ILE A 82 0.19 3.90 -3.06
N GLU A 83 1.12 4.35 -3.92
CA GLU A 83 1.09 5.69 -4.51
C GLU A 83 -0.22 5.95 -5.29
N GLY A 84 -0.69 4.95 -6.04
CA GLY A 84 -1.98 4.99 -6.73
C GLY A 84 -3.16 5.18 -5.79
N LYS A 85 -3.16 4.52 -4.63
CA LYS A 85 -4.18 4.69 -3.59
C LYS A 85 -4.16 6.09 -2.98
N PHE A 86 -3.00 6.62 -2.66
CA PHE A 86 -2.88 8.02 -2.21
C PHE A 86 -3.33 9.00 -3.28
N GLY A 87 -2.99 8.77 -4.55
CA GLY A 87 -3.47 9.55 -5.68
C GLY A 87 -5.00 9.52 -5.82
N GLU A 88 -5.63 8.37 -5.63
CA GLU A 88 -7.09 8.24 -5.59
C GLU A 88 -7.67 9.04 -4.41
N GLY A 89 -7.08 8.92 -3.22
CA GLY A 89 -7.47 9.66 -2.03
C GLY A 89 -7.45 11.17 -2.23
N LYS A 90 -6.40 11.67 -2.84
CA LYS A 90 -6.26 13.09 -3.15
C LYS A 90 -7.31 13.58 -4.15
N ARG A 91 -7.57 12.82 -5.22
CA ARG A 91 -8.46 13.26 -6.32
C ARG A 91 -9.93 13.05 -6.03
N ARG A 92 -10.32 11.91 -5.43
CA ARG A 92 -11.73 11.53 -5.26
C ARG A 92 -12.28 11.78 -3.88
N PHE A 93 -11.42 11.73 -2.86
CA PHE A 93 -11.83 11.80 -1.45
C PHE A 93 -11.35 13.07 -0.74
N GLY A 94 -10.79 14.02 -1.48
CA GLY A 94 -10.43 15.33 -0.95
C GLY A 94 -9.25 15.33 0.04
N LEU A 95 -8.43 14.27 0.07
CA LEU A 95 -7.29 14.16 0.99
C LEU A 95 -6.24 15.28 0.81
N ASN A 96 -6.25 15.97 -0.34
CA ASN A 96 -5.38 17.12 -0.62
C ASN A 96 -5.96 18.46 -0.15
N ARG A 97 -7.19 18.52 0.35
CA ARG A 97 -7.90 19.73 0.74
C ARG A 97 -8.54 19.60 2.11
N ILE A 98 -7.72 19.34 3.12
CA ILE A 98 -8.21 19.26 4.49
C ILE A 98 -8.32 20.69 5.01
N MET A 99 -9.57 21.16 5.16
CA MET A 99 -9.89 22.52 5.61
C MET A 99 -9.92 22.68 7.12
N ALA A 100 -9.80 21.58 7.86
CA ALA A 100 -9.78 21.62 9.32
C ALA A 100 -8.47 22.26 9.81
N LYS A 101 -8.59 23.25 10.71
CA LYS A 101 -7.45 24.02 11.25
C LYS A 101 -6.94 23.50 12.57
N LEU A 102 -7.79 22.83 13.35
CA LEU A 102 -7.42 22.24 14.62
C LEU A 102 -6.82 20.85 14.39
N ASP A 103 -5.77 20.52 15.14
CA ASP A 103 -5.04 19.26 15.02
C ASP A 103 -5.95 18.04 15.15
N ASN A 104 -6.76 17.96 16.21
CA ASN A 104 -7.70 16.86 16.41
C ASN A 104 -8.73 16.71 15.28
N THR A 105 -9.26 17.83 14.77
CA THR A 105 -10.25 17.78 13.68
C THR A 105 -9.60 17.40 12.36
N SER A 106 -8.36 17.80 12.11
CA SER A 106 -7.59 17.40 10.93
C SER A 106 -7.31 15.91 10.93
N GLN A 107 -6.85 15.37 12.07
CA GLN A 107 -6.61 13.93 12.23
C GLN A 107 -7.88 13.12 12.04
N THR A 108 -8.99 13.55 12.65
CA THR A 108 -10.29 12.89 12.49
C THR A 108 -10.76 12.91 11.03
N THR A 109 -10.61 14.03 10.34
CA THR A 109 -10.98 14.15 8.93
C THR A 109 -10.15 13.21 8.05
N ILE A 110 -8.85 13.10 8.28
CA ILE A 110 -7.97 12.17 7.58
C ILE A 110 -8.40 10.72 7.86
N ALA A 111 -8.64 10.37 9.11
CA ALA A 111 -9.07 9.02 9.50
C ALA A 111 -10.40 8.63 8.85
N ILE A 112 -11.38 9.53 8.85
CA ILE A 112 -12.67 9.31 8.18
C ILE A 112 -12.47 9.16 6.67
N THR A 113 -11.60 9.94 6.05
CA THR A 113 -11.30 9.83 4.61
C THR A 113 -10.73 8.44 4.27
N PHE A 114 -9.79 7.93 5.05
CA PHE A 114 -9.27 6.56 4.86
C PHE A 114 -10.34 5.50 5.10
N LEU A 115 -11.19 5.67 6.12
CA LEU A 115 -12.32 4.76 6.35
C LEU A 115 -13.25 4.68 5.15
N VAL A 116 -13.64 5.84 4.60
CA VAL A 116 -14.51 5.93 3.40
C VAL A 116 -13.84 5.30 2.18
N MET A 117 -12.54 5.52 1.98
CA MET A 117 -11.77 4.90 0.89
C MET A 117 -11.78 3.36 1.01
N ASN A 118 -11.55 2.83 2.19
CA ASN A 118 -11.55 1.40 2.46
C ASN A 118 -12.95 0.80 2.28
N LEU A 119 -13.98 1.47 2.81
CA LEU A 119 -15.37 1.06 2.67
C LEU A 119 -15.82 1.07 1.20
N SER A 120 -15.46 2.11 0.44
CA SER A 120 -15.73 2.20 -1.00
C SER A 120 -15.04 1.08 -1.81
N THR A 121 -13.84 0.70 -1.42
CA THR A 121 -13.12 -0.41 -2.04
C THR A 121 -13.78 -1.75 -1.71
N TRP A 122 -14.16 -1.94 -0.45
CA TRP A 122 -14.87 -3.14 0.01
C TRP A 122 -16.24 -3.27 -0.67
N TRP A 123 -17.03 -2.19 -0.74
CA TRP A 123 -18.33 -2.13 -1.41
C TRP A 123 -18.22 -2.54 -2.89
N ARG A 124 -17.24 -2.03 -3.61
CA ARG A 124 -17.00 -2.41 -5.00
C ARG A 124 -16.71 -3.91 -5.15
N ARG A 125 -16.00 -4.52 -4.20
CA ARG A 125 -15.71 -5.96 -4.20
C ARG A 125 -16.99 -6.80 -3.97
N VAL A 126 -17.78 -6.40 -2.98
CA VAL A 126 -19.05 -7.08 -2.66
C VAL A 126 -20.02 -6.99 -3.85
N PHE A 127 -20.19 -5.79 -4.39
CA PHE A 127 -21.05 -5.56 -5.55
C PHE A 127 -20.60 -6.38 -6.77
N TYR A 128 -19.30 -6.47 -6.99
CA TYR A 128 -18.74 -7.30 -8.05
C TYR A 128 -19.07 -8.80 -7.86
N VAL A 129 -18.88 -9.34 -6.66
CA VAL A 129 -19.23 -10.74 -6.35
C VAL A 129 -20.73 -10.98 -6.57
N PHE A 130 -21.56 -10.02 -6.19
CA PHE A 130 -23.00 -10.07 -6.43
C PHE A 130 -23.33 -10.09 -7.92
N LEU A 131 -22.72 -9.21 -8.72
CA LEU A 131 -22.89 -9.21 -10.19
C LEU A 131 -22.45 -10.53 -10.83
N CYS A 132 -21.30 -11.07 -10.43
CA CYS A 132 -20.82 -12.35 -10.95
C CYS A 132 -21.75 -13.52 -10.58
N ARG A 133 -22.45 -13.46 -9.46
CA ARG A 133 -23.46 -14.47 -9.10
C ARG A 133 -24.76 -14.29 -9.86
N ALA A 134 -25.17 -13.05 -10.08
CA ALA A 134 -26.37 -12.74 -10.88
C ALA A 134 -26.20 -13.16 -12.36
N ASP A 135 -24.98 -13.08 -12.90
CA ASP A 135 -24.67 -13.49 -14.27
C ASP A 135 -24.80 -15.02 -14.49
N GLN A 136 -24.57 -15.83 -13.46
CA GLN A 136 -24.79 -17.28 -13.53
C GLN A 136 -26.29 -17.67 -13.64
N THR A 137 -27.17 -16.77 -13.24
CA THR A 137 -28.64 -17.01 -13.31
C THR A 137 -29.29 -16.45 -14.57
N MET A 138 -28.60 -15.53 -15.28
CA MET A 138 -29.08 -14.90 -16.52
C MET A 138 -27.93 -14.82 -17.55
N PRO A 139 -27.80 -15.77 -18.49
CA PRO A 139 -26.75 -15.74 -19.50
C PRO A 139 -26.99 -14.64 -20.54
N VAL A 140 -26.64 -13.43 -20.24
CA VAL A 140 -26.61 -12.31 -21.20
C VAL A 140 -25.20 -12.22 -21.77
N PHE A 141 -25.06 -12.46 -23.05
CA PHE A 141 -23.83 -12.64 -23.86
C PHE A 141 -22.79 -11.50 -23.78
N GLY A 142 -23.05 -10.41 -23.09
CA GLY A 142 -22.13 -9.25 -22.96
C GLY A 142 -21.43 -9.12 -21.62
N LEU A 143 -21.89 -9.75 -20.56
CA LEU A 143 -21.37 -9.58 -19.20
C LEU A 143 -20.10 -10.42 -18.93
N ASN A 144 -19.91 -11.52 -19.65
CA ASN A 144 -18.75 -12.41 -19.48
C ASN A 144 -17.39 -11.72 -19.72
N ILE A 145 -17.32 -10.79 -20.67
CA ILE A 145 -16.08 -10.05 -20.98
C ILE A 145 -15.78 -9.04 -19.88
N ILE A 146 -16.81 -8.37 -19.37
CA ILE A 146 -16.68 -7.39 -18.29
C ILE A 146 -16.31 -8.11 -16.99
N CYS A 147 -16.92 -9.25 -16.70
CA CYS A 147 -16.57 -10.10 -15.56
C CYS A 147 -15.14 -10.63 -15.63
N ALA A 148 -14.67 -11.06 -16.78
CA ALA A 148 -13.29 -11.52 -16.99
C ALA A 148 -12.28 -10.38 -16.78
N TYR A 149 -12.55 -9.20 -17.33
CA TYR A 149 -11.68 -8.02 -17.18
C TYR A 149 -11.58 -7.55 -15.72
N ILE A 150 -12.71 -7.51 -15.01
CA ILE A 150 -12.74 -7.10 -13.61
C ILE A 150 -12.12 -8.17 -12.70
N SER A 151 -12.28 -9.48 -13.01
CA SER A 151 -11.62 -10.59 -12.30
C SER A 151 -10.10 -10.50 -12.36
N LEU A 152 -9.56 -10.16 -13.52
CA LEU A 152 -8.13 -9.92 -13.69
C LEU A 152 -7.65 -8.74 -12.85
N LYS A 153 -8.44 -7.67 -12.78
CA LYS A 153 -8.11 -6.48 -12.01
C LYS A 153 -8.16 -6.72 -10.49
N ILE A 154 -9.15 -7.47 -10.00
CA ILE A 154 -9.24 -7.86 -8.58
C ILE A 154 -8.14 -8.87 -8.19
N ARG A 155 -7.78 -9.78 -9.09
CA ARG A 155 -6.67 -10.71 -8.85
C ARG A 155 -5.34 -9.97 -8.68
N GLN A 156 -5.13 -8.89 -9.42
CA GLN A 156 -3.98 -8.02 -9.26
C GLN A 156 -4.00 -7.26 -7.91
N GLU A 157 -5.18 -6.80 -7.46
CA GLU A 157 -5.32 -6.13 -6.16
C GLU A 157 -5.17 -7.09 -4.97
N LYS A 158 -5.62 -8.36 -5.09
CA LYS A 158 -5.42 -9.37 -4.04
C LYS A 158 -3.95 -9.70 -3.80
N LEU A 159 -3.12 -9.72 -4.84
CA LEU A 159 -1.68 -9.94 -4.71
C LEU A 159 -1.00 -8.82 -3.92
N ILE A 160 -1.56 -7.61 -3.97
CA ILE A 160 -1.06 -6.44 -3.24
C ILE A 160 -1.49 -6.46 -1.77
N PHE A 161 -2.68 -6.98 -1.48
CA PHE A 161 -3.24 -6.98 -0.12
C PHE A 161 -2.71 -8.13 0.75
N ASN A 162 -2.32 -9.25 0.16
CA ASN A 162 -1.69 -10.36 0.88
C ASN A 162 -0.18 -10.15 1.13
N SER A 163 0.39 -9.03 0.65
CA SER A 163 1.77 -8.64 0.86
C SER A 163 1.91 -7.44 1.84
N VAL A 164 0.84 -7.04 2.48
CA VAL A 164 0.77 -6.12 3.61
C VAL A 164 0.33 -6.91 4.83
#